data_6f9fd08a492cd374a40e0c49631dca59
#
_entry.id   6f9fd08a492cd374a40e0c49631dca59
#
_cell.length_a   1.000
_cell.length_b   1.000
_cell.length_c   1.000
_cell.angle_alpha   90.00
_cell.angle_beta   90.00
_cell.angle_gamma   90.00
#
_symmetry.space_group_name_H-M   'P 1'
#
loop_
_entity.id
_entity.type
_entity.pdbx_description
1 polymer ?
#
loop_
_entity_poly.entity_id
_entity_poly.type
_entity_poly.pdbx_seq_one_letter_code
_entity_poly.pdbx_strand_id
1 'polypeptide(L)'
;EGMDLENLPESIEYAMIGYRLNDKFTITLGKQDAAWGGFEYDLDPYAIYEYSDMNEYMDCYFTGVTLGYQPTPSQELRLQVTDNRIGSMEDTYGILPAGIGKPRAPLFYTFNWNSSYLDEILNLRYSATAGEQAKGKWMYMAWAGHNVCTGPFDGYFDVMYTRGALDPLGILTELVPPSAENEEGPVCLRNIQYLSLVAEMNYRFHPKWNAFAKGMYETGSVYKAGDEEGELPDGKYRTAWGLQTGIEFYPMADENLHIFLTGTARFYNLTEKAKALCASIENTQRLSVGFIYKLPLY
;
A
#
# COMPACT_ATOMS: atom_id res chain seq x y z
N GLU A 1 26.77 -12.43 16.47
CA GLU A 1 25.59 -11.75 15.87
C GLU A 1 24.77 -11.24 17.06
N GLY A 2 24.94 -9.97 17.40
CA GLY A 2 24.14 -9.32 18.43
C GLY A 2 22.76 -9.04 17.86
N MET A 3 21.70 -9.34 18.62
CA MET A 3 20.38 -8.79 18.33
C MET A 3 20.50 -7.26 18.45
N ASP A 4 20.52 -6.58 17.31
CA ASP A 4 20.42 -5.13 17.28
C ASP A 4 19.02 -4.76 17.75
N LEU A 5 18.94 -3.87 18.74
CA LEU A 5 17.66 -3.35 19.23
C LEU A 5 16.90 -2.58 18.11
N GLU A 6 17.57 -2.28 17.02
CA GLU A 6 16.98 -1.69 15.82
C GLU A 6 16.18 -2.70 14.98
N ASN A 7 16.34 -4.02 15.19
CA ASN A 7 15.56 -5.09 14.53
C ASN A 7 14.30 -5.54 15.30
N LEU A 8 13.88 -4.81 16.31
CA LEU A 8 12.51 -4.95 16.87
C LEU A 8 11.35 -4.50 15.94
N PRO A 9 11.61 -3.90 14.77
CA PRO A 9 10.56 -3.34 13.92
C PRO A 9 9.57 -4.35 13.36
N GLU A 10 10.02 -5.54 12.98
CA GLU A 10 9.18 -6.50 12.23
C GLU A 10 8.10 -7.18 13.08
N SER A 11 8.33 -7.29 14.39
CA SER A 11 7.41 -8.00 15.29
C SER A 11 6.39 -7.09 15.99
N ILE A 12 6.56 -5.78 15.95
CA ILE A 12 5.68 -4.80 16.59
C ILE A 12 5.15 -3.83 15.56
N GLU A 13 3.87 -3.95 15.23
CA GLU A 13 3.19 -3.03 14.31
C GLU A 13 2.83 -1.72 15.00
N TYR A 14 2.34 -1.77 16.22
CA TYR A 14 1.91 -0.61 17.01
C TYR A 14 2.62 -0.53 18.35
N ALA A 15 3.28 0.61 18.59
CA ALA A 15 3.85 0.99 19.88
C ALA A 15 3.74 2.51 20.03
N MET A 16 2.54 3.00 20.34
CA MET A 16 2.23 4.42 20.29
C MET A 16 1.48 4.90 21.54
N ILE A 17 1.58 6.21 21.77
CA ILE A 17 0.81 6.93 22.80
C ILE A 17 0.04 8.03 22.10
N GLY A 18 -1.30 8.01 22.26
CA GLY A 18 -2.20 9.07 21.82
C GLY A 18 -2.55 10.01 22.97
N TYR A 19 -2.50 11.31 22.74
CA TYR A 19 -2.92 12.33 23.70
C TYR A 19 -3.93 13.29 23.06
N ARG A 20 -5.10 13.42 23.68
CA ARG A 20 -6.12 14.39 23.27
C ARG A 20 -5.84 15.73 23.94
N LEU A 21 -5.39 16.71 23.15
CA LEU A 21 -5.13 18.08 23.64
C LEU A 21 -6.43 18.81 24.00
N ASN A 22 -7.48 18.63 23.19
CA ASN A 22 -8.85 19.10 23.40
C ASN A 22 -9.78 18.32 22.46
N ASP A 23 -11.05 18.72 22.36
CA ASP A 23 -12.07 18.03 21.55
C ASP A 23 -11.77 18.00 20.04
N LYS A 24 -10.83 18.84 19.57
CA LYS A 24 -10.49 18.95 18.15
C LYS A 24 -9.06 18.52 17.81
N PHE A 25 -8.16 18.47 18.77
CA PHE A 25 -6.74 18.18 18.51
C PHE A 25 -6.26 16.96 19.26
N THR A 26 -5.59 16.09 18.52
CA THR A 26 -4.91 14.90 19.04
C THR A 26 -3.44 14.90 18.62
N ILE A 27 -2.58 14.33 19.43
CA ILE A 27 -1.19 14.02 19.07
C ILE A 27 -0.98 12.53 19.30
N THR A 28 -0.38 11.84 18.33
CA THR A 28 0.07 10.45 18.46
C THR A 28 1.57 10.41 18.28
N LEU A 29 2.26 9.68 19.17
CA LEU A 29 3.71 9.52 19.19
C LEU A 29 4.06 8.04 19.24
N GLY A 30 5.02 7.60 18.44
CA GLY A 30 5.52 6.23 18.44
C GLY A 30 5.36 5.52 17.10
N LYS A 31 5.47 4.18 17.10
CA LYS A 31 5.28 3.37 15.90
C LYS A 31 3.78 3.21 15.63
N GLN A 32 3.37 3.62 14.46
CA GLN A 32 1.98 3.77 14.04
C GLN A 32 1.85 3.56 12.53
N ASP A 33 0.64 3.35 12.06
CA ASP A 33 0.33 3.33 10.64
C ASP A 33 0.65 4.67 9.96
N ALA A 34 1.06 4.59 8.70
CA ALA A 34 1.19 5.77 7.86
C ALA A 34 -0.20 6.38 7.63
N ALA A 35 -0.31 7.70 7.73
CA ALA A 35 -1.59 8.40 7.51
C ALA A 35 -1.90 8.52 5.99
N TRP A 36 -1.89 7.38 5.29
CA TRP A 36 -2.20 7.34 3.88
C TRP A 36 -3.71 7.35 3.63
N GLY A 37 -4.11 7.69 2.42
CA GLY A 37 -5.51 7.64 1.98
C GLY A 37 -5.85 6.27 1.40
N GLY A 38 -7.08 6.16 0.87
CA GLY A 38 -7.59 4.92 0.32
C GLY A 38 -8.39 4.12 1.35
N PHE A 39 -9.29 3.29 0.85
CA PHE A 39 -10.13 2.43 1.67
C PHE A 39 -9.55 1.03 1.80
N GLU A 40 -8.91 0.48 0.74
CA GLU A 40 -8.22 -0.80 0.84
C GLU A 40 -7.17 -0.79 1.96
N TYR A 41 -6.43 0.31 2.09
CA TYR A 41 -5.40 0.49 3.11
C TYR A 41 -5.93 0.42 4.55
N ASP A 42 -7.16 0.88 4.76
CA ASP A 42 -7.81 0.95 6.08
C ASP A 42 -8.59 -0.31 6.47
N LEU A 43 -8.74 -1.27 5.55
CA LEU A 43 -9.42 -2.52 5.85
C LEU A 43 -8.56 -3.39 6.75
N ASP A 44 -9.22 -4.07 7.68
CA ASP A 44 -8.57 -5.10 8.48
C ASP A 44 -8.00 -6.22 7.57
N PRO A 45 -6.81 -6.75 7.80
CA PRO A 45 -6.19 -7.77 6.96
C PRO A 45 -7.05 -9.03 6.74
N TYR A 46 -7.93 -9.36 7.69
CA TYR A 46 -8.84 -10.49 7.54
C TYR A 46 -10.01 -10.24 6.57
N ALA A 47 -10.23 -8.99 6.16
CA ALA A 47 -11.25 -8.63 5.17
C ALA A 47 -10.70 -8.60 3.74
N ILE A 48 -9.39 -8.79 3.57
CA ILE A 48 -8.71 -8.69 2.28
C ILE A 48 -8.19 -10.06 1.86
N TYR A 49 -8.68 -10.57 0.74
CA TYR A 49 -8.23 -11.87 0.19
C TYR A 49 -7.15 -11.72 -0.89
N GLU A 50 -6.96 -10.51 -1.41
CA GLU A 50 -5.92 -10.14 -2.38
C GLU A 50 -5.67 -8.64 -2.31
N TYR A 51 -4.44 -8.23 -2.07
CA TYR A 51 -4.04 -6.82 -2.06
C TYR A 51 -3.73 -6.29 -3.46
N SER A 52 -3.87 -4.98 -3.64
CA SER A 52 -3.26 -4.26 -4.75
C SER A 52 -1.74 -4.19 -4.59
N ASP A 53 -1.00 -3.99 -5.68
CA ASP A 53 0.47 -3.86 -5.64
C ASP A 53 0.92 -2.79 -4.62
N MET A 54 0.21 -1.66 -4.54
CA MET A 54 0.56 -0.60 -3.59
C MET A 54 0.47 -1.07 -2.14
N ASN A 55 -0.59 -1.77 -1.77
CA ASN A 55 -0.80 -2.22 -0.40
C ASN A 55 -0.04 -3.50 -0.06
N GLU A 56 0.35 -4.29 -1.07
CA GLU A 56 1.15 -5.51 -0.87
C GLU A 56 2.64 -5.21 -0.65
N TYR A 57 3.19 -4.24 -1.42
CA TYR A 57 4.63 -4.03 -1.48
C TYR A 57 5.12 -2.78 -0.73
N MET A 58 4.23 -1.99 -0.13
CA MET A 58 4.64 -0.83 0.68
C MET A 58 4.55 -1.12 2.17
N ASP A 59 5.65 -0.89 2.86
CA ASP A 59 5.65 -0.87 4.32
C ASP A 59 4.77 0.25 4.85
N CYS A 60 4.03 -0.02 5.91
CA CYS A 60 2.98 0.87 6.40
C CYS A 60 3.11 1.27 7.88
N TYR A 61 4.04 0.68 8.65
CA TYR A 61 4.20 0.98 10.07
C TYR A 61 5.51 1.73 10.34
N PHE A 62 5.41 2.99 10.72
CA PHE A 62 6.55 3.88 10.92
C PHE A 62 6.55 4.55 12.29
N THR A 63 7.74 4.84 12.82
CA THR A 63 7.89 5.59 14.06
C THR A 63 7.88 7.09 13.78
N GLY A 64 7.02 7.81 14.49
CA GLY A 64 6.92 9.25 14.28
C GLY A 64 5.86 9.96 15.11
N VAL A 65 5.38 11.07 14.56
CA VAL A 65 4.42 11.97 15.19
C VAL A 65 3.29 12.28 14.24
N THR A 66 2.05 12.16 14.71
CA THR A 66 0.85 12.59 13.99
C THR A 66 0.12 13.65 14.80
N LEU A 67 -0.20 14.77 14.16
CA LEU A 67 -1.13 15.78 14.65
C LEU A 67 -2.46 15.60 13.92
N GLY A 68 -3.50 15.23 14.66
CA GLY A 68 -4.87 15.16 14.19
C GLY A 68 -5.64 16.43 14.52
N TYR A 69 -6.41 16.94 13.56
CA TYR A 69 -7.31 18.06 13.72
C TYR A 69 -8.70 17.72 13.18
N GLN A 70 -9.70 17.73 14.03
CA GLN A 70 -11.10 17.46 13.72
C GLN A 70 -11.94 18.74 13.82
N PRO A 71 -12.02 19.53 12.74
CA PRO A 71 -12.80 20.79 12.75
C PRO A 71 -14.28 20.56 12.96
N THR A 72 -14.83 19.47 12.42
CA THR A 72 -16.22 19.02 12.56
C THR A 72 -16.26 17.50 12.78
N PRO A 73 -17.37 16.90 13.24
CA PRO A 73 -17.48 15.46 13.40
C PRO A 73 -17.27 14.66 12.10
N SER A 74 -17.54 15.28 10.94
CA SER A 74 -17.43 14.65 9.62
C SER A 74 -16.12 14.97 8.88
N GLN A 75 -15.18 15.71 9.49
CA GLN A 75 -13.93 16.13 8.84
C GLN A 75 -12.75 15.88 9.76
N GLU A 76 -11.72 15.24 9.26
CA GLU A 76 -10.45 15.04 9.94
C GLU A 76 -9.29 15.39 9.03
N LEU A 77 -8.33 16.11 9.56
CA LEU A 77 -7.07 16.44 8.93
C LEU A 77 -5.94 15.86 9.78
N ARG A 78 -4.96 15.21 9.14
CA ARG A 78 -3.77 14.70 9.81
C ARG A 78 -2.51 15.25 9.15
N LEU A 79 -1.58 15.71 9.97
CA LEU A 79 -0.21 16.00 9.58
C LEU A 79 0.69 15.00 10.29
N GLN A 80 1.42 14.21 9.53
CA GLN A 80 2.27 13.17 10.07
C GLN A 80 3.71 13.35 9.60
N VAL A 81 4.66 13.16 10.49
CA VAL A 81 6.09 13.07 10.20
C VAL A 81 6.61 11.79 10.83
N THR A 82 7.11 10.88 9.99
CA THR A 82 7.64 9.59 10.44
C THR A 82 9.03 9.33 9.87
N ASP A 83 9.82 8.50 10.53
CA ASP A 83 11.01 7.88 9.95
C ASP A 83 10.57 6.99 8.78
N ASN A 84 11.20 7.08 7.62
CA ASN A 84 10.86 6.27 6.45
C ASN A 84 11.78 5.03 6.30
N ARG A 85 12.58 4.72 7.31
CA ARG A 85 13.45 3.55 7.33
C ARG A 85 12.80 2.41 8.09
N ILE A 86 12.89 1.21 7.55
CA ILE A 86 12.50 -0.04 8.21
C ILE A 86 13.75 -0.84 8.56
N GLY A 87 14.85 -0.59 7.83
CA GLY A 87 16.16 -1.16 8.01
C GLY A 87 17.23 -0.29 7.35
N SER A 88 18.29 -0.90 6.84
CA SER A 88 19.25 -0.21 5.99
C SER A 88 18.65 0.12 4.62
N MET A 89 19.34 0.95 3.84
CA MET A 89 18.90 1.21 2.45
C MET A 89 18.94 -0.07 1.60
N GLU A 90 19.88 -0.93 1.88
CA GLU A 90 20.07 -2.22 1.21
C GLU A 90 18.92 -3.20 1.57
N ASP A 91 18.39 -3.14 2.80
CA ASP A 91 17.21 -3.93 3.19
C ASP A 91 15.95 -3.45 2.45
N THR A 92 15.83 -2.14 2.23
CA THR A 92 14.66 -1.54 1.57
C THR A 92 14.71 -1.64 0.05
N TYR A 93 15.89 -1.43 -0.57
CA TYR A 93 16.02 -1.27 -2.02
C TYR A 93 16.88 -2.36 -2.68
N GLY A 94 17.43 -3.31 -1.92
CA GLY A 94 18.37 -4.31 -2.43
C GLY A 94 19.71 -3.69 -2.84
N ILE A 95 20.28 -4.14 -3.94
CA ILE A 95 21.56 -3.64 -4.45
C ILE A 95 21.40 -2.21 -4.97
N LEU A 96 22.08 -1.27 -4.34
CA LEU A 96 21.98 0.14 -4.69
C LEU A 96 22.83 0.49 -5.91
N PRO A 97 22.34 1.32 -6.84
CA PRO A 97 23.13 1.85 -7.94
C PRO A 97 24.33 2.67 -7.43
N ALA A 98 25.42 2.69 -8.20
CA ALA A 98 26.61 3.44 -7.88
C ALA A 98 26.30 4.93 -7.62
N GLY A 99 26.94 5.52 -6.60
CA GLY A 99 26.80 6.92 -6.26
C GLY A 99 25.54 7.29 -5.47
N ILE A 100 24.70 6.33 -5.11
CA ILE A 100 23.56 6.55 -4.22
C ILE A 100 24.07 6.68 -2.78
N GLY A 101 23.84 7.84 -2.17
CA GLY A 101 24.22 8.12 -0.78
C GLY A 101 23.04 8.13 0.16
N LYS A 102 23.30 7.88 1.46
CA LYS A 102 22.26 7.89 2.50
C LYS A 102 21.49 9.21 2.53
N PRO A 103 20.16 9.18 2.77
CA PRO A 103 19.35 10.39 2.88
C PRO A 103 19.82 11.28 4.02
N ARG A 104 19.61 12.59 3.90
CA ARG A 104 19.95 13.55 4.97
C ARG A 104 18.92 13.56 6.07
N ALA A 105 17.65 13.46 5.67
CA ALA A 105 16.50 13.41 6.56
C ALA A 105 15.57 12.29 6.06
N PRO A 106 15.76 11.03 6.54
CA PRO A 106 14.96 9.89 6.14
C PRO A 106 13.56 9.95 6.75
N LEU A 107 12.79 10.95 6.36
CA LEU A 107 11.46 11.21 6.89
C LEU A 107 10.42 11.22 5.79
N PHE A 108 9.24 10.68 6.10
CA PHE A 108 8.01 10.95 5.39
C PHE A 108 7.29 12.14 6.00
N TYR A 109 6.80 13.01 5.14
CA TYR A 109 5.90 14.12 5.47
C TYR A 109 4.58 13.85 4.80
N THR A 110 3.56 13.57 5.59
CA THR A 110 2.23 13.17 5.09
C THR A 110 1.18 14.17 5.54
N PHE A 111 0.35 14.61 4.58
CA PHE A 111 -0.92 15.24 4.81
C PHE A 111 -2.04 14.26 4.46
N ASN A 112 -3.01 14.11 5.35
CA ASN A 112 -4.19 13.28 5.12
C ASN A 112 -5.45 14.07 5.45
N TRP A 113 -6.50 13.85 4.67
CA TRP A 113 -7.82 14.40 4.87
C TRP A 113 -8.87 13.30 4.72
N ASN A 114 -9.64 13.08 5.78
CA ASN A 114 -10.77 12.16 5.83
C ASN A 114 -12.06 12.96 5.99
N SER A 115 -13.10 12.59 5.25
CA SER A 115 -14.38 13.27 5.33
C SER A 115 -15.53 12.34 5.07
N SER A 116 -16.69 12.63 5.72
CA SER A 116 -17.95 11.91 5.56
C SER A 116 -19.07 12.88 5.22
N TYR A 117 -19.92 12.48 4.29
CA TYR A 117 -21.06 13.25 3.78
C TYR A 117 -22.31 12.40 3.73
N LEU A 118 -23.48 13.04 3.67
CA LEU A 118 -24.77 12.41 3.49
C LEU A 118 -25.04 11.31 4.54
N ASP A 119 -24.83 11.65 5.81
CA ASP A 119 -24.97 10.71 6.94
C ASP A 119 -24.10 9.43 6.74
N GLU A 120 -22.82 9.63 6.42
CA GLU A 120 -21.81 8.59 6.19
C GLU A 120 -22.04 7.70 4.96
N ILE A 121 -22.99 8.06 4.07
CA ILE A 121 -23.18 7.35 2.80
C ILE A 121 -21.98 7.52 1.88
N LEU A 122 -21.39 8.72 1.81
CA LEU A 122 -20.20 9.02 1.01
C LEU A 122 -19.03 9.37 1.91
N ASN A 123 -17.97 8.56 1.84
CA ASN A 123 -16.76 8.78 2.60
C ASN A 123 -15.57 9.01 1.66
N LEU A 124 -14.70 9.94 2.00
CA LEU A 124 -13.50 10.30 1.23
C LEU A 124 -12.26 10.19 2.10
N ARG A 125 -11.16 9.68 1.53
CA ARG A 125 -9.85 9.55 2.19
C ARG A 125 -8.75 9.93 1.22
N TYR A 126 -8.12 11.07 1.44
CA TYR A 126 -7.09 11.60 0.56
C TYR A 126 -5.79 11.82 1.31
N SER A 127 -4.68 11.54 0.67
CA SER A 127 -3.37 11.86 1.23
C SER A 127 -2.37 12.28 0.18
N ALA A 128 -1.37 13.04 0.65
CA ALA A 128 -0.17 13.36 -0.10
C ALA A 128 1.04 13.17 0.80
N THR A 129 2.04 12.46 0.31
CA THR A 129 3.28 12.16 1.06
C THR A 129 4.50 12.51 0.24
N ALA A 130 5.53 13.04 0.89
CA ALA A 130 6.86 13.22 0.31
C ALA A 130 7.90 12.69 1.28
N GLY A 131 8.97 12.05 0.77
CA GLY A 131 10.07 11.55 1.58
C GLY A 131 11.39 11.46 0.83
N GLU A 132 12.49 11.67 1.53
CA GLU A 132 13.83 11.53 0.96
C GLU A 132 14.27 10.05 1.01
N GLN A 133 14.31 9.38 -0.14
CA GLN A 133 14.76 7.99 -0.28
C GLN A 133 16.28 7.85 -0.17
N ALA A 134 17.02 8.77 -0.80
CA ALA A 134 18.47 8.85 -0.78
C ALA A 134 18.88 10.32 -0.87
N LYS A 135 20.15 10.64 -0.66
CA LYS A 135 20.64 12.04 -0.62
C LYS A 135 20.20 12.85 -1.84
N GLY A 136 19.28 13.78 -1.64
CA GLY A 136 18.69 14.63 -2.68
C GLY A 136 17.77 13.87 -3.65
N LYS A 137 17.34 12.67 -3.31
CA LYS A 137 16.45 11.81 -4.10
C LYS A 137 15.14 11.60 -3.33
N TRP A 138 14.03 11.97 -3.95
CA TRP A 138 12.73 12.03 -3.28
C TRP A 138 11.73 11.05 -3.87
N MET A 139 10.83 10.60 -3.03
CA MET A 139 9.60 9.90 -3.37
C MET A 139 8.41 10.80 -3.08
N TYR A 140 7.38 10.68 -3.92
CA TYR A 140 6.10 11.38 -3.78
C TYR A 140 4.97 10.39 -3.95
N MET A 141 3.93 10.51 -3.13
CA MET A 141 2.73 9.70 -3.20
C MET A 141 1.51 10.59 -3.13
N ALA A 142 0.46 10.19 -3.85
CA ALA A 142 -0.85 10.82 -3.78
C ALA A 142 -1.92 9.72 -3.87
N TRP A 143 -2.74 9.59 -2.84
CA TRP A 143 -3.79 8.59 -2.75
C TRP A 143 -5.13 9.26 -2.55
N ALA A 144 -6.16 8.72 -3.20
CA ALA A 144 -7.53 9.22 -3.13
C ALA A 144 -8.50 8.05 -3.09
N GLY A 145 -9.23 7.93 -2.00
CA GLY A 145 -10.24 6.92 -1.78
C GLY A 145 -11.64 7.49 -1.71
N HIS A 146 -12.59 6.79 -2.31
CA HIS A 146 -14.01 7.08 -2.31
C HIS A 146 -14.77 5.83 -1.90
N ASN A 147 -15.62 5.94 -0.88
CA ASN A 147 -16.49 4.84 -0.47
C ASN A 147 -17.94 5.29 -0.47
N VAL A 148 -18.81 4.39 -0.88
CA VAL A 148 -20.25 4.56 -0.81
C VAL A 148 -20.84 3.39 -0.04
N CYS A 149 -21.47 3.69 1.11
CA CYS A 149 -22.09 2.71 1.97
C CYS A 149 -23.60 3.04 2.08
N THR A 150 -24.46 2.17 1.56
CA THR A 150 -25.90 2.39 1.57
C THR A 150 -26.70 1.09 1.68
N GLY A 151 -27.41 0.90 2.79
CA GLY A 151 -28.18 -0.30 3.05
C GLY A 151 -27.32 -1.57 2.96
N PRO A 152 -27.64 -2.53 2.06
CA PRO A 152 -26.88 -3.75 1.91
C PRO A 152 -25.62 -3.60 1.05
N PHE A 153 -25.37 -2.42 0.48
CA PHE A 153 -24.28 -2.15 -0.43
C PHE A 153 -23.18 -1.35 0.25
N ASP A 154 -21.94 -1.81 0.12
CA ASP A 154 -20.73 -1.11 0.48
C ASP A 154 -19.69 -1.28 -0.64
N GLY A 155 -19.12 -0.18 -1.10
CA GLY A 155 -18.14 -0.24 -2.17
C GLY A 155 -17.18 0.92 -2.12
N TYR A 156 -15.94 0.68 -2.55
CA TYR A 156 -14.94 1.73 -2.63
C TYR A 156 -14.22 1.76 -4.00
N PHE A 157 -13.63 2.91 -4.28
CA PHE A 157 -12.74 3.13 -5.41
C PHE A 157 -11.54 3.94 -4.95
N ASP A 158 -10.36 3.33 -5.07
CA ASP A 158 -9.08 3.93 -4.71
C ASP A 158 -8.24 4.22 -5.94
N VAL A 159 -7.59 5.38 -5.92
CA VAL A 159 -6.56 5.80 -6.86
C VAL A 159 -5.29 6.02 -6.05
N MET A 160 -4.28 5.22 -6.29
CA MET A 160 -3.00 5.28 -5.58
C MET A 160 -1.87 5.50 -6.59
N TYR A 161 -1.11 6.56 -6.40
CA TYR A 161 0.02 6.91 -7.23
C TYR A 161 1.27 7.10 -6.38
N THR A 162 2.39 6.50 -6.81
CA THR A 162 3.71 6.77 -6.23
C THR A 162 4.73 7.00 -7.34
N ARG A 163 5.71 7.88 -7.04
CA ARG A 163 6.83 8.20 -7.91
C ARG A 163 8.08 8.31 -7.06
N GLY A 164 9.04 7.44 -7.29
CA GLY A 164 10.29 7.35 -6.54
C GLY A 164 11.52 7.61 -7.40
N ALA A 165 12.51 8.24 -6.82
CA ALA A 165 13.83 8.32 -7.43
C ALA A 165 14.55 6.96 -7.43
N LEU A 166 14.28 6.11 -6.44
CA LEU A 166 14.56 4.68 -6.39
C LEU A 166 13.22 3.93 -6.50
N ASP A 167 13.25 2.67 -6.94
CA ASP A 167 12.04 1.87 -7.10
C ASP A 167 11.35 1.64 -5.73
N PRO A 168 10.19 2.27 -5.48
CA PRO A 168 9.57 2.24 -4.15
C PRO A 168 8.87 0.92 -3.82
N LEU A 169 8.53 0.11 -4.83
CA LEU A 169 7.87 -1.18 -4.63
C LEU A 169 8.76 -2.38 -4.96
N GLY A 170 9.92 -2.16 -5.60
CA GLY A 170 10.80 -3.22 -6.08
C GLY A 170 10.29 -3.99 -7.30
N ILE A 171 9.01 -3.83 -7.68
CA ILE A 171 8.34 -4.66 -8.70
C ILE A 171 9.03 -4.57 -10.07
N LEU A 172 9.43 -3.39 -10.52
CA LEU A 172 10.15 -3.26 -11.80
C LEU A 172 11.60 -3.70 -11.67
N THR A 173 12.21 -3.52 -10.53
CA THR A 173 13.56 -4.00 -10.22
C THR A 173 13.63 -5.52 -10.35
N GLU A 174 12.66 -6.24 -9.79
CA GLU A 174 12.58 -7.71 -9.87
C GLU A 174 12.34 -8.24 -11.28
N LEU A 175 11.81 -7.43 -12.20
CA LEU A 175 11.66 -7.82 -13.61
C LEU A 175 12.98 -7.83 -14.37
N VAL A 176 14.02 -7.20 -13.86
CA VAL A 176 15.34 -7.17 -14.50
C VAL A 176 16.15 -8.38 -14.01
N PRO A 177 16.58 -9.29 -14.89
CA PRO A 177 17.39 -10.42 -14.46
C PRO A 177 18.73 -9.94 -13.88
N PRO A 178 19.30 -10.67 -12.91
CA PRO A 178 20.64 -10.40 -12.41
C PRO A 178 21.66 -10.35 -13.55
N SER A 179 22.58 -9.41 -13.49
CA SER A 179 23.67 -9.36 -14.45
C SER A 179 24.75 -10.41 -14.11
N ALA A 180 25.57 -10.79 -15.10
CA ALA A 180 26.69 -11.72 -14.87
C ALA A 180 27.73 -11.17 -13.86
N GLU A 181 27.71 -9.88 -13.58
CA GLU A 181 28.58 -9.19 -12.62
C GLU A 181 27.97 -9.11 -11.22
N ASN A 182 26.63 -9.30 -11.08
CA ASN A 182 25.87 -9.24 -9.83
C ASN A 182 25.02 -10.50 -9.68
N GLU A 183 25.66 -11.61 -9.25
CA GLU A 183 24.96 -12.86 -8.95
C GLU A 183 24.02 -12.75 -7.73
N GLU A 184 24.18 -11.73 -6.89
CA GLU A 184 23.39 -11.50 -5.67
C GLU A 184 21.99 -10.95 -5.93
N GLY A 185 21.71 -10.43 -7.13
CA GLY A 185 20.39 -9.91 -7.50
C GLY A 185 20.41 -8.73 -8.46
N PRO A 186 19.25 -8.22 -8.87
CA PRO A 186 19.16 -7.03 -9.72
C PRO A 186 19.53 -5.75 -8.95
N VAL A 187 20.17 -4.81 -9.64
CA VAL A 187 20.39 -3.45 -9.11
C VAL A 187 19.06 -2.70 -9.07
N CYS A 188 18.80 -2.01 -7.97
CA CYS A 188 17.58 -1.20 -7.78
C CYS A 188 17.41 -0.21 -8.94
N LEU A 189 16.24 -0.23 -9.57
CA LEU A 189 15.93 0.68 -10.64
C LEU A 189 15.67 2.10 -10.12
N ARG A 190 15.91 3.06 -10.99
CA ARG A 190 15.77 4.49 -10.70
C ARG A 190 14.63 5.10 -11.53
N ASN A 191 14.09 6.21 -11.02
CA ASN A 191 13.09 6.99 -11.73
C ASN A 191 11.78 6.21 -12.02
N ILE A 192 11.28 5.48 -11.04
CA ILE A 192 10.13 4.59 -11.17
C ILE A 192 8.84 5.27 -10.65
N GLN A 193 7.74 4.98 -11.31
CA GLN A 193 6.40 5.37 -10.87
C GLN A 193 5.41 4.23 -11.05
N TYR A 194 4.45 4.16 -10.12
CA TYR A 194 3.34 3.21 -10.12
C TYR A 194 2.00 3.91 -9.99
N LEU A 195 1.00 3.30 -10.60
CA LEU A 195 -0.40 3.67 -10.45
C LEU A 195 -1.19 2.40 -10.18
N SER A 196 -1.98 2.39 -9.10
CA SER A 196 -2.98 1.37 -8.81
C SER A 196 -4.37 2.03 -8.77
N LEU A 197 -5.30 1.44 -9.51
CA LEU A 197 -6.73 1.73 -9.44
C LEU A 197 -7.40 0.49 -8.90
N VAL A 198 -8.13 0.63 -7.81
CA VAL A 198 -8.78 -0.49 -7.11
C VAL A 198 -10.24 -0.14 -6.90
N ALA A 199 -11.14 -1.04 -7.28
CA ALA A 199 -12.56 -0.92 -6.98
C ALA A 199 -13.06 -2.22 -6.36
N GLU A 200 -13.76 -2.12 -5.26
CA GLU A 200 -14.43 -3.27 -4.63
C GLU A 200 -15.88 -2.93 -4.33
N MET A 201 -16.75 -3.91 -4.46
CA MET A 201 -18.17 -3.82 -4.15
C MET A 201 -18.58 -5.03 -3.34
N ASN A 202 -19.23 -4.77 -2.21
CA ASN A 202 -19.82 -5.75 -1.31
C ASN A 202 -21.33 -5.59 -1.37
N TYR A 203 -22.05 -6.71 -1.44
CA TYR A 203 -23.51 -6.75 -1.43
C TYR A 203 -24.03 -7.79 -0.45
N ARG A 204 -24.57 -7.31 0.67
CA ARG A 204 -25.19 -8.12 1.72
C ARG A 204 -26.62 -8.48 1.33
N PHE A 205 -26.80 -9.42 0.40
CA PHE A 205 -28.13 -9.78 -0.13
C PHE A 205 -29.00 -10.56 0.88
N HIS A 206 -28.41 -11.04 1.96
CA HIS A 206 -29.12 -11.69 3.07
C HIS A 206 -28.33 -11.43 4.37
N PRO A 207 -28.96 -11.32 5.57
CA PRO A 207 -28.24 -11.07 6.82
C PRO A 207 -27.03 -11.98 7.09
N LYS A 208 -27.04 -13.19 6.54
CA LYS A 208 -25.96 -14.17 6.68
C LYS A 208 -25.08 -14.33 5.43
N TRP A 209 -25.35 -13.61 4.36
CA TRP A 209 -24.66 -13.80 3.10
C TRP A 209 -24.21 -12.49 2.49
N ASN A 210 -22.94 -12.43 2.13
CA ASN A 210 -22.34 -11.34 1.37
C ASN A 210 -21.76 -11.90 0.06
N ALA A 211 -21.89 -11.14 -1.01
CA ALA A 211 -21.16 -11.37 -2.25
C ALA A 211 -20.30 -10.16 -2.53
N PHE A 212 -19.10 -10.37 -3.04
CA PHE A 212 -18.21 -9.27 -3.38
C PHE A 212 -17.51 -9.47 -4.71
N ALA A 213 -17.09 -8.37 -5.30
CA ALA A 213 -16.25 -8.33 -6.48
C ALA A 213 -15.25 -7.19 -6.37
N LYS A 214 -13.98 -7.47 -6.71
CA LYS A 214 -12.87 -6.51 -6.72
C LYS A 214 -12.18 -6.52 -8.07
N GLY A 215 -11.91 -5.35 -8.59
CA GLY A 215 -11.13 -5.13 -9.81
C GLY A 215 -9.91 -4.27 -9.50
N MET A 216 -8.76 -4.61 -10.09
CA MET A 216 -7.51 -3.87 -9.95
C MET A 216 -6.91 -3.62 -11.33
N TYR A 217 -6.42 -2.41 -11.55
CA TYR A 217 -5.61 -2.03 -12.70
C TYR A 217 -4.35 -1.34 -12.21
N GLU A 218 -3.20 -1.87 -12.58
CA GLU A 218 -1.93 -1.44 -12.02
C GLU A 218 -0.87 -1.28 -13.11
N THR A 219 -0.04 -0.27 -12.99
CA THR A 219 1.04 -0.02 -13.94
C THR A 219 2.35 0.30 -13.26
N GLY A 220 3.44 -0.18 -13.86
CA GLY A 220 4.81 0.21 -13.51
C GLY A 220 5.49 0.87 -14.71
N SER A 221 6.11 2.02 -14.49
CA SER A 221 6.72 2.83 -15.56
C SER A 221 7.99 3.54 -15.07
N VAL A 222 8.91 3.78 -15.99
CA VAL A 222 10.04 4.70 -15.81
C VAL A 222 9.59 6.09 -16.25
N TYR A 223 9.70 7.10 -15.38
CA TYR A 223 9.22 8.46 -15.70
C TYR A 223 10.31 9.37 -16.27
N LYS A 224 11.57 8.95 -16.20
CA LYS A 224 12.72 9.70 -16.71
C LYS A 224 13.79 8.73 -17.19
N ALA A 225 14.15 8.81 -18.47
CA ALA A 225 15.24 8.05 -19.05
C ALA A 225 16.61 8.49 -18.52
N GLY A 226 17.55 7.58 -18.52
CA GLY A 226 18.97 7.84 -18.24
C GLY A 226 19.83 6.65 -18.65
N ASP A 227 21.15 6.87 -18.61
CA ASP A 227 22.15 5.91 -19.01
C ASP A 227 23.06 5.48 -17.85
N GLU A 228 22.76 5.96 -16.63
CA GLU A 228 23.47 5.55 -15.41
C GLU A 228 22.96 4.20 -14.92
N GLU A 229 23.74 3.54 -14.07
CA GLU A 229 23.35 2.27 -13.44
C GLU A 229 21.96 2.36 -12.75
N GLY A 230 21.10 1.37 -13.00
CA GLY A 230 19.72 1.35 -12.53
C GLY A 230 18.77 2.27 -13.31
N GLU A 231 19.23 3.01 -14.32
CA GLU A 231 18.38 3.83 -15.18
C GLU A 231 18.01 3.07 -16.47
N LEU A 232 16.77 3.26 -16.91
CA LEU A 232 16.20 2.63 -18.10
C LEU A 232 15.57 3.69 -19.00
N PRO A 233 15.29 3.36 -20.28
CA PRO A 233 14.46 4.21 -21.15
C PRO A 233 13.09 4.50 -20.52
N ASP A 234 12.61 5.75 -20.62
CA ASP A 234 11.30 6.17 -20.10
C ASP A 234 10.14 5.42 -20.76
N GLY A 235 9.04 5.32 -20.06
CA GLY A 235 7.78 4.72 -20.54
C GLY A 235 7.29 3.57 -19.67
N LYS A 236 6.19 2.96 -20.10
CA LYS A 236 5.56 1.84 -19.40
C LYS A 236 6.31 0.54 -19.66
N TYR A 237 6.46 -0.24 -18.59
CA TYR A 237 7.10 -1.57 -18.61
C TYR A 237 6.09 -2.69 -18.31
N ARG A 238 5.22 -2.46 -17.32
CA ARG A 238 4.26 -3.47 -16.84
C ARG A 238 2.85 -2.87 -16.74
N THR A 239 1.87 -3.69 -17.05
CA THR A 239 0.45 -3.51 -16.67
C THR A 239 -0.02 -4.80 -16.02
N ALA A 240 -0.72 -4.69 -14.90
CA ALA A 240 -1.39 -5.82 -14.26
C ALA A 240 -2.90 -5.53 -14.17
N TRP A 241 -3.68 -6.58 -14.33
CA TRP A 241 -5.12 -6.60 -14.08
C TRP A 241 -5.40 -7.64 -13.01
N GLY A 242 -6.09 -7.26 -11.98
CA GLY A 242 -6.59 -8.15 -10.95
C GLY A 242 -8.11 -8.24 -11.00
N LEU A 243 -8.63 -9.45 -10.87
CA LEU A 243 -10.06 -9.70 -10.68
C LEU A 243 -10.23 -10.65 -9.53
N GLN A 244 -11.06 -10.31 -8.58
CA GLN A 244 -11.44 -11.16 -7.47
C GLN A 244 -12.94 -11.14 -7.30
N THR A 245 -13.53 -12.28 -6.95
CA THR A 245 -14.95 -12.37 -6.58
C THR A 245 -15.12 -13.45 -5.54
N GLY A 246 -16.12 -13.31 -4.71
CA GLY A 246 -16.39 -14.29 -3.67
C GLY A 246 -17.76 -14.18 -3.05
N ILE A 247 -18.01 -15.17 -2.20
CA ILE A 247 -19.20 -15.24 -1.36
C ILE A 247 -18.75 -15.59 0.05
N GLU A 248 -19.39 -14.95 1.02
CA GLU A 248 -19.16 -15.14 2.45
C GLU A 248 -20.44 -15.55 3.14
N PHE A 249 -20.33 -16.51 4.04
CA PHE A 249 -21.41 -16.97 4.89
C PHE A 249 -21.09 -16.69 6.36
N TYR A 250 -21.96 -15.98 7.04
CA TYR A 250 -21.89 -15.60 8.45
C TYR A 250 -22.91 -16.40 9.26
N PRO A 251 -22.52 -17.56 9.81
CA PRO A 251 -23.44 -18.44 10.55
C PRO A 251 -23.89 -17.84 11.89
N MET A 252 -23.03 -17.04 12.53
CA MET A 252 -23.22 -16.46 13.86
C MET A 252 -23.82 -15.06 13.78
N ALA A 253 -24.62 -14.69 14.77
CA ALA A 253 -25.28 -13.36 14.81
C ALA A 253 -24.30 -12.23 15.16
N ASP A 254 -23.20 -12.51 15.84
CA ASP A 254 -22.13 -11.58 16.20
C ASP A 254 -21.09 -11.40 15.08
N GLU A 255 -21.26 -12.09 13.95
CA GLU A 255 -20.38 -12.06 12.77
C GLU A 255 -18.90 -12.40 13.04
N ASN A 256 -18.59 -12.98 14.19
CA ASN A 256 -17.23 -13.38 14.54
C ASN A 256 -16.68 -14.52 13.68
N LEU A 257 -17.56 -15.34 13.12
CA LEU A 257 -17.20 -16.41 12.19
C LEU A 257 -17.77 -16.09 10.81
N HIS A 258 -16.92 -16.12 9.80
CA HIS A 258 -17.38 -16.23 8.41
C HIS A 258 -16.63 -17.32 7.65
N ILE A 259 -17.35 -17.98 6.75
CA ILE A 259 -16.84 -18.99 5.84
C ILE A 259 -16.87 -18.36 4.45
N PHE A 260 -15.81 -18.50 3.69
CA PHE A 260 -15.68 -17.86 2.39
C PHE A 260 -15.30 -18.83 1.28
N LEU A 261 -15.73 -18.50 0.08
CA LEU A 261 -15.25 -19.06 -1.18
C LEU A 261 -14.88 -17.89 -2.09
N THR A 262 -13.62 -17.82 -2.53
CA THR A 262 -13.11 -16.73 -3.37
C THR A 262 -12.37 -17.28 -4.58
N GLY A 263 -12.54 -16.61 -5.73
CA GLY A 263 -11.73 -16.79 -6.92
C GLY A 263 -10.95 -15.52 -7.23
N THR A 264 -9.64 -15.63 -7.44
CA THR A 264 -8.73 -14.54 -7.77
C THR A 264 -7.98 -14.84 -9.06
N ALA A 265 -7.85 -13.88 -9.95
CA ALA A 265 -7.04 -13.97 -11.16
C ALA A 265 -6.20 -12.71 -11.33
N ARG A 266 -4.92 -12.87 -11.65
CA ARG A 266 -3.99 -11.77 -11.98
C ARG A 266 -3.44 -12.01 -13.38
N PHE A 267 -3.53 -10.98 -14.23
CA PHE A 267 -3.06 -11.00 -15.61
C PHE A 267 -2.02 -9.90 -15.80
N TYR A 268 -0.88 -10.27 -16.35
CA TYR A 268 0.25 -9.38 -16.50
C TYR A 268 0.59 -9.18 -17.99
N ASN A 269 0.77 -7.93 -18.38
CA ASN A 269 1.20 -7.55 -19.73
C ASN A 269 2.51 -6.77 -19.63
N LEU A 270 3.57 -7.37 -20.15
CA LEU A 270 4.87 -6.72 -20.29
C LEU A 270 4.96 -6.05 -21.69
N THR A 271 5.48 -4.84 -21.72
CA THR A 271 5.74 -4.12 -22.97
C THR A 271 6.98 -4.68 -23.66
N GLU A 272 7.20 -4.30 -24.93
CA GLU A 272 8.40 -4.70 -25.66
C GLU A 272 9.69 -4.20 -24.98
N LYS A 273 9.66 -3.07 -24.25
CA LYS A 273 10.78 -2.59 -23.45
C LYS A 273 11.12 -3.55 -22.29
N ALA A 274 10.13 -4.06 -21.59
CA ALA A 274 10.32 -5.04 -20.51
C ALA A 274 10.82 -6.38 -21.08
N LYS A 275 10.25 -6.85 -22.18
CA LYS A 275 10.67 -8.09 -22.85
C LYS A 275 12.12 -8.01 -23.36
N ALA A 276 12.54 -6.83 -23.81
CA ALA A 276 13.94 -6.60 -24.22
C ALA A 276 14.94 -6.75 -23.06
N LEU A 277 14.48 -6.65 -21.82
CA LEU A 277 15.27 -6.94 -20.61
C LEU A 277 15.21 -8.44 -20.20
N CYS A 278 14.65 -9.30 -21.05
CA CYS A 278 14.36 -10.71 -20.74
C CYS A 278 13.39 -10.89 -19.56
N ALA A 279 12.60 -9.86 -19.23
CA ALA A 279 11.60 -9.94 -18.18
C ALA A 279 10.49 -10.94 -18.52
N SER A 280 10.07 -11.72 -17.54
CA SER A 280 8.93 -12.63 -17.64
C SER A 280 8.13 -12.61 -16.36
N ILE A 281 6.82 -12.73 -16.47
CA ILE A 281 5.89 -12.87 -15.33
C ILE A 281 4.71 -13.72 -15.77
N GLU A 282 4.28 -14.64 -14.94
CA GLU A 282 3.19 -15.55 -15.24
C GLU A 282 1.86 -15.05 -14.68
N ASN A 283 0.79 -15.28 -15.44
CA ASN A 283 -0.55 -15.05 -14.94
C ASN A 283 -0.89 -16.06 -13.85
N THR A 284 -1.61 -15.62 -12.84
CA THR A 284 -1.99 -16.47 -11.71
C THR A 284 -3.51 -16.58 -11.60
N GLN A 285 -3.97 -17.76 -11.15
CA GLN A 285 -5.36 -18.00 -10.80
C GLN A 285 -5.42 -18.83 -9.52
N ARG A 286 -6.29 -18.42 -8.61
CA ARG A 286 -6.45 -19.08 -7.32
C ARG A 286 -7.94 -19.23 -6.97
N LEU A 287 -8.32 -20.40 -6.51
CA LEU A 287 -9.61 -20.64 -5.85
C LEU A 287 -9.32 -20.97 -4.39
N SER A 288 -9.91 -20.22 -3.48
CA SER A 288 -9.70 -20.38 -2.04
C SER A 288 -11.03 -20.62 -1.33
N VAL A 289 -11.04 -21.57 -0.41
CA VAL A 289 -12.12 -21.78 0.54
C VAL A 289 -11.52 -21.82 1.94
N GLY A 290 -12.18 -21.16 2.89
CA GLY A 290 -11.68 -21.09 4.25
C GLY A 290 -12.69 -20.52 5.20
N PHE A 291 -12.24 -20.30 6.42
CA PHE A 291 -13.02 -19.57 7.43
C PHE A 291 -12.11 -18.64 8.22
N ILE A 292 -12.69 -17.57 8.72
CA ILE A 292 -12.04 -16.62 9.65
C ILE A 292 -12.90 -16.54 10.90
N TYR A 293 -12.26 -16.71 12.06
CA TYR A 293 -12.91 -16.58 13.35
C TYR A 293 -12.18 -15.56 14.22
N LYS A 294 -12.90 -14.46 14.54
CA LYS A 294 -12.39 -13.41 15.43
C LYS A 294 -12.61 -13.85 16.88
N LEU A 295 -11.53 -14.14 17.59
CA LEU A 295 -11.61 -14.47 19.02
C LEU A 295 -11.92 -13.21 19.83
N PRO A 296 -13.08 -13.12 20.52
CA PRO A 296 -13.33 -12.03 21.45
C PRO A 296 -12.39 -12.21 22.64
N LEU A 297 -11.41 -11.33 22.78
CA LEU A 297 -10.57 -11.25 23.99
C LEU A 297 -11.29 -10.31 24.97
N TYR A 298 -11.68 -10.84 26.13
CA TYR A 298 -12.31 -10.11 27.22
C TYR A 298 -11.28 -9.55 28.16
#